data_df4328d56410c44a95f62ab7b0c3cb91
#
_entry.id   df4328d56410c44a95f62ab7b0c3cb91
#
_cell.length_a   1.000
_cell.length_b   1.000
_cell.length_c   1.000
_cell.angle_alpha   90.00
_cell.angle_beta   90.00
_cell.angle_gamma   90.00
#
_symmetry.space_group_name_H-M   'P 1'
#
loop_
_entity.id
_entity.type
_entity.pdbx_description
1 polymer ?
#
loop_
_entity_poly.entity_id
_entity_poly.type
_entity_poly.pdbx_seq_one_letter_code
_entity_poly.pdbx_strand_id
1 'polypeptide(L)'
;MNTKVLGIDVGKRELYYSDITGNVQGKVANDGRGFKKIKRIISENNIELVVLEASGGYEQKVLLDLAGNKIKVAIVEPTRVRNHARAAGQLAKTDRIDAKVIAHFGFCHQPRPFVLQSERKRQLRQLGKRRRQLIRNRVQEKCRLEESSDGFSTSSINRMIGFFDEELERIDALMDALIESDRELLHRSELLESCPSIGRGTARVILAECPELGSMNRKQIASLAGLAPMNRDSGDYQGSRYIQRGRKHLRNALYMVVVSGQRHNVYLKERYERLRETKPGKVAIVACMRKLLTQLNAMIRDDTCWSLDKAQGDMAANAVI
;
A
#
# COMPACT_ATOMS: atom_id res chain seq x y z
N MET A 1 -22.96 -3.65 -23.00
CA MET A 1 -22.95 -5.03 -22.45
C MET A 1 -22.86 -4.95 -20.92
N ASN A 2 -23.81 -5.58 -20.19
CA ASN A 2 -23.77 -5.55 -18.73
C ASN A 2 -22.70 -6.55 -18.23
N THR A 3 -21.61 -6.05 -17.66
CA THR A 3 -20.54 -6.89 -17.06
C THR A 3 -21.12 -7.78 -15.97
N LYS A 4 -21.00 -9.09 -16.10
CA LYS A 4 -21.41 -10.05 -15.08
C LYS A 4 -20.41 -10.07 -13.94
N VAL A 5 -20.85 -9.67 -12.75
CA VAL A 5 -20.01 -9.53 -11.56
C VAL A 5 -20.42 -10.53 -10.48
N LEU A 6 -19.43 -11.18 -9.87
CA LEU A 6 -19.58 -11.98 -8.66
C LEU A 6 -18.92 -11.26 -7.48
N GLY A 7 -19.68 -10.93 -6.46
CA GLY A 7 -19.19 -10.43 -5.19
C GLY A 7 -18.89 -11.58 -4.24
N ILE A 8 -17.78 -11.50 -3.52
CA ILE A 8 -17.40 -12.49 -2.51
C ILE A 8 -17.06 -11.76 -1.21
N ASP A 9 -17.84 -12.04 -0.17
CA ASP A 9 -17.48 -11.71 1.20
C ASP A 9 -16.60 -12.81 1.78
N VAL A 10 -15.46 -12.42 2.36
CA VAL A 10 -14.40 -13.35 2.74
C VAL A 10 -14.29 -13.48 4.25
N GLY A 11 -14.81 -14.58 4.77
CA GLY A 11 -14.58 -14.99 6.15
C GLY A 11 -13.33 -15.86 6.32
N LYS A 12 -12.96 -16.09 7.57
CA LYS A 12 -11.81 -16.95 7.93
C LYS A 12 -11.95 -18.38 7.43
N ARG A 13 -13.16 -18.94 7.53
CA ARG A 13 -13.45 -20.35 7.20
C ARG A 13 -14.31 -20.52 5.94
N GLU A 14 -15.13 -19.53 5.61
CA GLU A 14 -16.13 -19.59 4.55
C GLU A 14 -16.03 -18.36 3.65
N LEU A 15 -16.42 -18.54 2.39
CA LEU A 15 -16.61 -17.50 1.39
C LEU A 15 -18.08 -17.46 1.05
N TYR A 16 -18.73 -16.33 1.22
CA TYR A 16 -20.09 -16.09 0.75
C TYR A 16 -20.03 -15.40 -0.61
N TYR A 17 -20.74 -15.90 -1.59
CA TYR A 17 -20.73 -15.33 -2.93
C TYR A 17 -22.16 -15.03 -3.41
N SER A 18 -22.30 -13.99 -4.20
CA SER A 18 -23.54 -13.63 -4.87
C SER A 18 -23.25 -12.87 -6.17
N ASP A 19 -24.10 -13.08 -7.18
CA ASP A 19 -24.21 -12.16 -8.29
C ASP A 19 -25.11 -10.94 -7.89
N ILE A 20 -25.30 -10.01 -8.80
CA ILE A 20 -26.10 -8.79 -8.58
C ILE A 20 -27.57 -9.14 -8.33
N THR A 21 -28.10 -10.15 -9.02
CA THR A 21 -29.52 -10.54 -8.95
C THR A 21 -29.81 -11.37 -7.72
N GLY A 22 -28.83 -12.12 -7.22
CA GLY A 22 -28.98 -13.13 -6.19
C GLY A 22 -29.37 -14.52 -6.73
N ASN A 23 -29.43 -14.70 -8.05
CA ASN A 23 -29.71 -16.00 -8.67
C ASN A 23 -28.52 -16.95 -8.53
N VAL A 24 -27.30 -16.43 -8.63
CA VAL A 24 -26.06 -17.17 -8.39
C VAL A 24 -25.53 -16.77 -7.01
N GLN A 25 -25.86 -17.54 -5.98
CA GLN A 25 -25.45 -17.26 -4.61
C GLN A 25 -25.24 -18.54 -3.80
N GLY A 26 -24.41 -18.42 -2.77
CA GLY A 26 -24.16 -19.54 -1.86
C GLY A 26 -22.95 -19.31 -0.96
N LYS A 27 -22.47 -20.41 -0.40
CA LYS A 27 -21.25 -20.40 0.40
C LYS A 27 -20.38 -21.60 0.07
N VAL A 28 -19.06 -21.41 0.22
CA VAL A 28 -18.04 -22.46 0.09
C VAL A 28 -16.97 -22.28 1.17
N ALA A 29 -16.18 -23.32 1.43
CA ALA A 29 -15.06 -23.21 2.35
C ALA A 29 -13.95 -22.30 1.77
N ASN A 30 -13.25 -21.56 2.64
CA ASN A 30 -12.10 -20.73 2.26
C ASN A 30 -10.83 -21.60 2.15
N ASP A 31 -10.86 -22.59 1.26
CA ASP A 31 -9.79 -23.55 0.97
C ASP A 31 -9.75 -23.93 -0.51
N GLY A 32 -8.79 -24.78 -0.90
CA GLY A 32 -8.63 -25.19 -2.28
C GLY A 32 -9.84 -25.90 -2.91
N ARG A 33 -10.68 -26.59 -2.11
CA ARG A 33 -11.92 -27.21 -2.59
C ARG A 33 -12.98 -26.16 -2.90
N GLY A 34 -13.12 -25.18 -2.01
CA GLY A 34 -14.00 -24.04 -2.22
C GLY A 34 -13.59 -23.19 -3.42
N PHE A 35 -12.29 -22.96 -3.63
CA PHE A 35 -11.79 -22.21 -4.79
C PHE A 35 -12.09 -22.93 -6.12
N LYS A 36 -11.99 -24.26 -6.16
CA LYS A 36 -12.41 -25.05 -7.33
C LYS A 36 -13.89 -24.86 -7.65
N LYS A 37 -14.76 -24.85 -6.62
CA LYS A 37 -16.19 -24.59 -6.79
C LYS A 37 -16.46 -23.17 -7.30
N ILE A 38 -15.79 -22.15 -6.75
CA ILE A 38 -15.91 -20.76 -7.21
C ILE A 38 -15.50 -20.65 -8.69
N LYS A 39 -14.38 -21.25 -9.10
CA LYS A 39 -13.94 -21.24 -10.50
C LYS A 39 -14.98 -21.89 -11.44
N ARG A 40 -15.60 -22.98 -11.02
CA ARG A 40 -16.67 -23.63 -11.76
C ARG A 40 -17.90 -22.70 -11.90
N ILE A 41 -18.34 -22.05 -10.82
CA ILE A 41 -19.45 -21.10 -10.82
C ILE A 41 -19.16 -19.94 -11.78
N ILE A 42 -17.93 -19.40 -11.75
CA ILE A 42 -17.47 -18.33 -12.64
C ILE A 42 -17.63 -18.75 -14.12
N SER A 43 -17.16 -19.93 -14.46
CA SER A 43 -17.24 -20.48 -15.83
C SER A 43 -18.66 -20.74 -16.28
N GLU A 44 -19.46 -21.43 -15.46
CA GLU A 44 -20.86 -21.81 -15.78
C GLU A 44 -21.79 -20.59 -15.98
N ASN A 45 -21.51 -19.47 -15.27
CA ASN A 45 -22.33 -18.29 -15.33
C ASN A 45 -21.72 -17.15 -16.17
N ASN A 46 -20.58 -17.37 -16.83
CA ASN A 46 -19.86 -16.38 -17.61
C ASN A 46 -19.57 -15.10 -16.82
N ILE A 47 -19.05 -15.22 -15.60
CA ILE A 47 -18.67 -14.11 -14.75
C ILE A 47 -17.41 -13.44 -15.32
N GLU A 48 -17.46 -12.13 -15.54
CA GLU A 48 -16.38 -11.36 -16.15
C GLU A 48 -15.46 -10.71 -15.11
N LEU A 49 -16.00 -10.40 -13.92
CA LEU A 49 -15.27 -9.77 -12.83
C LEU A 49 -15.68 -10.37 -11.48
N VAL A 50 -14.71 -10.77 -10.69
CA VAL A 50 -14.90 -11.11 -9.28
C VAL A 50 -14.47 -9.95 -8.41
N VAL A 51 -15.25 -9.59 -7.40
CA VAL A 51 -14.90 -8.53 -6.45
C VAL A 51 -14.86 -9.12 -5.04
N LEU A 52 -13.73 -8.91 -4.38
CA LEU A 52 -13.49 -9.33 -3.00
C LEU A 52 -13.43 -8.10 -2.08
N GLU A 53 -14.03 -8.18 -0.90
CA GLU A 53 -13.76 -7.21 0.15
C GLU A 53 -12.48 -7.58 0.90
N ALA A 54 -11.64 -6.59 1.22
CA ALA A 54 -10.42 -6.81 2.00
C ALA A 54 -10.77 -7.18 3.45
N SER A 55 -10.39 -8.37 3.89
CA SER A 55 -10.74 -8.96 5.19
C SER A 55 -9.54 -9.12 6.15
N GLY A 56 -8.53 -8.26 6.00
CA GLY A 56 -7.35 -8.28 6.87
C GLY A 56 -6.34 -9.38 6.57
N GLY A 57 -6.50 -10.10 5.45
CA GLY A 57 -5.55 -11.09 4.96
C GLY A 57 -6.17 -12.45 4.62
N TYR A 58 -7.40 -12.74 5.07
CA TYR A 58 -8.07 -14.01 4.71
C TYR A 58 -8.41 -14.10 3.22
N GLU A 59 -8.55 -12.98 2.54
CA GLU A 59 -8.78 -12.87 1.10
C GLU A 59 -7.58 -13.27 0.24
N GLN A 60 -6.37 -13.27 0.79
CA GLN A 60 -5.14 -13.47 0.01
C GLN A 60 -5.11 -14.82 -0.71
N LYS A 61 -5.58 -15.90 -0.07
CA LYS A 61 -5.56 -17.24 -0.67
C LYS A 61 -6.44 -17.33 -1.90
N VAL A 62 -7.70 -16.90 -1.77
CA VAL A 62 -8.66 -16.93 -2.90
C VAL A 62 -8.26 -15.93 -3.98
N LEU A 63 -7.77 -14.75 -3.62
CA LEU A 63 -7.26 -13.75 -4.56
C LEU A 63 -6.14 -14.31 -5.45
N LEU A 64 -5.13 -14.94 -4.82
CA LEU A 64 -3.99 -15.51 -5.54
C LEU A 64 -4.37 -16.71 -6.40
N ASP A 65 -5.27 -17.57 -5.92
CA ASP A 65 -5.77 -18.70 -6.71
C ASP A 65 -6.54 -18.22 -7.95
N LEU A 66 -7.46 -17.29 -7.79
CA LEU A 66 -8.25 -16.78 -8.91
C LEU A 66 -7.37 -16.00 -9.91
N ALA A 67 -6.52 -15.10 -9.43
CA ALA A 67 -5.61 -14.32 -10.29
C ALA A 67 -4.60 -15.22 -11.01
N GLY A 68 -4.07 -16.26 -10.35
CA GLY A 68 -3.19 -17.26 -10.97
C GLY A 68 -3.85 -18.06 -12.08
N ASN A 69 -5.18 -18.23 -12.03
CA ASN A 69 -5.99 -18.85 -13.08
C ASN A 69 -6.50 -17.83 -14.12
N LYS A 70 -5.90 -16.63 -14.20
CA LYS A 70 -6.23 -15.55 -15.15
C LYS A 70 -7.67 -15.01 -15.04
N ILE A 71 -8.33 -15.23 -13.91
CA ILE A 71 -9.65 -14.67 -13.63
C ILE A 71 -9.46 -13.22 -13.21
N LYS A 72 -10.25 -12.32 -13.80
CA LYS A 72 -10.25 -10.90 -13.40
C LYS A 72 -10.86 -10.78 -12.00
N VAL A 73 -10.04 -10.45 -11.02
CA VAL A 73 -10.45 -10.29 -9.63
C VAL A 73 -10.01 -8.92 -9.11
N ALA A 74 -10.90 -8.19 -8.48
CA ALA A 74 -10.60 -6.91 -7.86
C ALA A 74 -10.76 -7.01 -6.34
N ILE A 75 -9.91 -6.31 -5.61
CA ILE A 75 -10.00 -6.17 -4.15
C ILE A 75 -10.45 -4.75 -3.83
N VAL A 76 -11.42 -4.62 -2.93
CA VAL A 76 -12.01 -3.33 -2.56
C VAL A 76 -11.92 -3.09 -1.06
N GLU A 77 -11.80 -1.82 -0.69
CA GLU A 77 -11.71 -1.41 0.71
C GLU A 77 -13.10 -1.50 1.37
N PRO A 78 -13.24 -2.10 2.57
CA PRO A 78 -14.51 -2.25 3.28
C PRO A 78 -15.31 -0.97 3.43
N THR A 79 -14.62 0.15 3.72
CA THR A 79 -15.27 1.45 3.87
C THR A 79 -16.00 1.91 2.60
N ARG A 80 -15.46 1.59 1.42
CA ARG A 80 -16.08 1.94 0.14
C ARG A 80 -17.36 1.12 -0.10
N VAL A 81 -17.30 -0.19 0.16
CA VAL A 81 -18.46 -1.09 0.05
C VAL A 81 -19.56 -0.66 1.03
N ARG A 82 -19.20 -0.37 2.28
CA ARG A 82 -20.14 0.09 3.29
C ARG A 82 -20.82 1.43 2.94
N ASN A 83 -20.07 2.39 2.42
CA ASN A 83 -20.61 3.66 1.98
C ASN A 83 -21.57 3.48 0.79
N HIS A 84 -21.22 2.56 -0.13
CA HIS A 84 -22.09 2.19 -1.24
C HIS A 84 -23.39 1.54 -0.76
N ALA A 85 -23.34 0.60 0.18
CA ALA A 85 -24.51 -0.02 0.79
C ALA A 85 -25.44 1.03 1.41
N ARG A 86 -24.90 1.97 2.17
CA ARG A 86 -25.66 3.07 2.78
C ARG A 86 -26.33 3.96 1.72
N ALA A 87 -25.59 4.33 0.67
CA ALA A 87 -26.12 5.14 -0.43
C ALA A 87 -27.26 4.42 -1.20
N ALA A 88 -27.22 3.07 -1.26
CA ALA A 88 -28.27 2.23 -1.83
C ALA A 88 -29.42 1.91 -0.85
N GLY A 89 -29.45 2.49 0.35
CA GLY A 89 -30.47 2.24 1.36
C GLY A 89 -30.36 0.88 2.06
N GLN A 90 -29.28 0.12 1.83
CA GLN A 90 -29.06 -1.20 2.41
C GLN A 90 -28.40 -1.06 3.79
N LEU A 91 -29.19 -1.10 4.85
CA LEU A 91 -28.72 -0.96 6.23
C LEU A 91 -28.48 -2.31 6.93
N ALA A 92 -29.24 -3.34 6.54
CA ALA A 92 -29.09 -4.69 7.11
C ALA A 92 -27.72 -5.30 6.72
N LYS A 93 -27.12 -6.00 7.68
CA LYS A 93 -25.82 -6.64 7.53
C LYS A 93 -25.91 -8.13 7.83
N THR A 94 -25.68 -8.95 6.80
CA THR A 94 -25.42 -10.39 6.92
C THR A 94 -24.43 -10.77 5.82
N ASP A 95 -23.61 -11.78 6.01
CA ASP A 95 -22.59 -12.22 5.04
C ASP A 95 -23.16 -12.46 3.63
N ARG A 96 -24.42 -12.92 3.55
CA ARG A 96 -25.13 -13.13 2.28
C ARG A 96 -25.54 -11.81 1.60
N ILE A 97 -26.02 -10.84 2.38
CA ILE A 97 -26.33 -9.48 1.89
C ILE A 97 -25.05 -8.78 1.49
N ASP A 98 -23.97 -8.93 2.28
CA ASP A 98 -22.68 -8.31 2.03
C ASP A 98 -22.08 -8.79 0.69
N ALA A 99 -22.16 -10.09 0.37
CA ALA A 99 -21.73 -10.60 -0.93
C ALA A 99 -22.49 -9.97 -2.12
N LYS A 100 -23.82 -9.79 -1.98
CA LYS A 100 -24.66 -9.13 -3.00
C LYS A 100 -24.30 -7.64 -3.14
N VAL A 101 -24.08 -6.95 -2.04
CA VAL A 101 -23.63 -5.54 -2.02
C VAL A 101 -22.27 -5.40 -2.69
N ILE A 102 -21.33 -6.31 -2.45
CA ILE A 102 -20.02 -6.34 -3.10
C ILE A 102 -20.20 -6.52 -4.62
N ALA A 103 -21.08 -7.42 -5.06
CA ALA A 103 -21.37 -7.60 -6.49
C ALA A 103 -21.93 -6.32 -7.12
N HIS A 104 -22.90 -5.68 -6.46
CA HIS A 104 -23.50 -4.44 -6.93
C HIS A 104 -22.49 -3.28 -6.95
N PHE A 105 -21.62 -3.19 -5.93
CA PHE A 105 -20.50 -2.26 -5.95
C PHE A 105 -19.59 -2.50 -7.16
N GLY A 106 -19.24 -3.74 -7.43
CA GLY A 106 -18.40 -4.11 -8.58
C GLY A 106 -19.02 -3.72 -9.90
N PHE A 107 -20.32 -3.91 -10.06
CA PHE A 107 -21.06 -3.51 -11.25
C PHE A 107 -21.07 -1.99 -11.44
N CYS A 108 -21.40 -1.22 -10.40
CA CYS A 108 -21.51 0.24 -10.49
C CYS A 108 -20.14 0.93 -10.66
N HIS A 109 -19.10 0.43 -10.01
CA HIS A 109 -17.82 1.14 -9.91
C HIS A 109 -16.70 0.55 -10.76
N GLN A 110 -16.88 -0.63 -11.34
CA GLN A 110 -15.89 -1.30 -12.21
C GLN A 110 -14.45 -1.21 -11.65
N PRO A 111 -14.19 -1.71 -10.42
CA PRO A 111 -12.89 -1.57 -9.79
C PRO A 111 -11.80 -2.24 -10.64
N ARG A 112 -10.62 -1.64 -10.66
CA ARG A 112 -9.48 -2.17 -11.43
C ARG A 112 -9.12 -3.58 -10.95
N PRO A 113 -8.97 -4.54 -11.86
CA PRO A 113 -8.51 -5.87 -11.50
C PRO A 113 -7.14 -5.86 -10.84
N PHE A 114 -6.96 -6.77 -9.90
CA PHE A 114 -5.69 -7.02 -9.25
C PHE A 114 -4.69 -7.59 -10.26
N VAL A 115 -3.50 -7.03 -10.27
CA VAL A 115 -2.39 -7.53 -11.08
C VAL A 115 -1.53 -8.44 -10.22
N LEU A 116 -1.43 -9.71 -10.61
CA LEU A 116 -0.62 -10.69 -9.90
C LEU A 116 0.87 -10.33 -10.04
N GLN A 117 1.49 -10.00 -8.93
CA GLN A 117 2.93 -9.73 -8.87
C GLN A 117 3.73 -11.03 -8.88
N SER A 118 5.01 -10.94 -9.30
CA SER A 118 5.92 -12.07 -9.21
C SER A 118 6.02 -12.59 -7.77
N GLU A 119 6.37 -13.86 -7.64
CA GLU A 119 6.53 -14.51 -6.32
C GLU A 119 7.52 -13.73 -5.44
N ARG A 120 8.65 -13.30 -6.00
CA ARG A 120 9.69 -12.55 -5.29
C ARG A 120 9.19 -11.20 -4.78
N LYS A 121 8.43 -10.45 -5.58
CA LYS A 121 7.81 -9.19 -5.13
C LYS A 121 6.82 -9.42 -3.99
N ARG A 122 6.07 -10.53 -4.04
CA ARG A 122 5.15 -10.91 -2.96
C ARG A 122 5.89 -11.29 -1.68
N GLN A 123 6.97 -12.09 -1.80
CA GLN A 123 7.82 -12.45 -0.67
C GLN A 123 8.46 -11.22 -0.03
N LEU A 124 9.03 -10.31 -0.84
CA LEU A 124 9.59 -9.05 -0.35
C LEU A 124 8.55 -8.22 0.45
N ARG A 125 7.33 -8.13 -0.06
CA ARG A 125 6.22 -7.46 0.64
C ARG A 125 5.86 -8.14 1.96
N GLN A 126 5.87 -9.46 2.02
CA GLN A 126 5.61 -10.24 3.24
C GLN A 126 6.68 -10.00 4.30
N LEU A 127 7.95 -10.07 3.90
CA LEU A 127 9.09 -9.75 4.78
C LEU A 127 9.01 -8.31 5.29
N GLY A 128 8.70 -7.33 4.43
CA GLY A 128 8.48 -5.95 4.82
C GLY A 128 7.34 -5.80 5.85
N LYS A 129 6.23 -6.55 5.68
CA LYS A 129 5.14 -6.60 6.67
C LYS A 129 5.63 -7.15 8.01
N ARG A 130 6.40 -8.24 8.00
CA ARG A 130 6.94 -8.86 9.24
C ARG A 130 7.93 -7.92 9.93
N ARG A 131 8.83 -7.31 9.18
CA ARG A 131 9.76 -6.31 9.68
C ARG A 131 9.06 -5.19 10.46
N ARG A 132 7.98 -4.64 9.92
CA ARG A 132 7.19 -3.60 10.60
C ARG A 132 6.55 -4.07 11.90
N GLN A 133 6.10 -5.31 11.95
CA GLN A 133 5.55 -5.89 13.19
C GLN A 133 6.63 -5.97 14.27
N LEU A 134 7.83 -6.44 13.91
CA LEU A 134 8.96 -6.51 14.85
C LEU A 134 9.39 -5.13 15.34
N ILE A 135 9.51 -4.15 14.44
CA ILE A 135 9.81 -2.75 14.83
C ILE A 135 8.77 -2.22 15.81
N ARG A 136 7.48 -2.46 15.56
CA ARG A 136 6.42 -2.03 16.49
C ARG A 136 6.58 -2.66 17.86
N ASN A 137 6.79 -3.97 17.92
CA ASN A 137 6.96 -4.69 19.19
C ASN A 137 8.21 -4.21 19.94
N ARG A 138 9.33 -4.04 19.21
CA ARG A 138 10.55 -3.49 19.79
C ARG A 138 10.35 -2.09 20.39
N VAL A 139 9.62 -1.21 19.70
CA VAL A 139 9.31 0.14 20.23
C VAL A 139 8.45 0.02 21.49
N GLN A 140 7.48 -0.87 21.53
CA GLN A 140 6.66 -1.10 22.73
C GLN A 140 7.53 -1.56 23.92
N GLU A 141 8.48 -2.50 23.70
CA GLU A 141 9.40 -2.91 24.75
C GLU A 141 10.32 -1.77 25.21
N LYS A 142 10.80 -0.92 24.29
CA LYS A 142 11.59 0.25 24.66
C LYS A 142 10.82 1.25 25.53
N CYS A 143 9.54 1.49 25.24
CA CYS A 143 8.68 2.33 26.10
C CYS A 143 8.49 1.68 27.48
N ARG A 144 8.29 0.35 27.54
CA ARG A 144 8.18 -0.37 28.82
C ARG A 144 9.48 -0.32 29.64
N LEU A 145 10.62 -0.32 28.96
CA LEU A 145 11.92 -0.19 29.60
C LEU A 145 12.08 1.16 30.33
N GLU A 146 11.57 2.25 29.74
CA GLU A 146 11.59 3.58 30.35
C GLU A 146 10.72 3.66 31.62
N GLU A 147 9.68 2.83 31.72
CA GLU A 147 8.77 2.77 32.88
C GLU A 147 9.19 1.71 33.92
N SER A 148 10.13 0.82 33.60
CA SER A 148 10.54 -0.30 34.47
C SER A 148 11.46 0.16 35.58
N SER A 149 11.14 -0.21 36.84
CA SER A 149 11.91 0.15 38.04
C SER A 149 12.55 -1.03 38.73
N ASP A 150 12.18 -2.29 38.40
CA ASP A 150 12.75 -3.46 39.00
C ASP A 150 13.75 -4.20 38.11
N GLY A 151 14.75 -4.87 38.70
CA GLY A 151 15.85 -5.50 37.98
C GLY A 151 15.44 -6.70 37.13
N PHE A 152 14.43 -7.46 37.56
CA PHE A 152 13.94 -8.66 36.85
C PHE A 152 13.19 -8.24 35.57
N SER A 153 12.23 -7.32 35.69
CA SER A 153 11.46 -6.80 34.54
C SER A 153 12.38 -6.12 33.53
N THR A 154 13.30 -5.26 33.98
CA THR A 154 14.31 -4.60 33.14
C THR A 154 15.16 -5.61 32.37
N SER A 155 15.64 -6.67 33.03
CA SER A 155 16.41 -7.73 32.39
C SER A 155 15.58 -8.51 31.36
N SER A 156 14.33 -8.83 31.68
CA SER A 156 13.41 -9.50 30.76
C SER A 156 13.14 -8.66 29.51
N ILE A 157 12.83 -7.37 29.66
CA ILE A 157 12.57 -6.44 28.57
C ILE A 157 13.80 -6.30 27.66
N ASN A 158 14.99 -6.16 28.23
CA ASN A 158 16.24 -6.07 27.46
C ASN A 158 16.51 -7.33 26.62
N ARG A 159 16.22 -8.54 27.13
CA ARG A 159 16.30 -9.77 26.33
C ARG A 159 15.32 -9.76 25.15
N MET A 160 14.10 -9.27 25.37
CA MET A 160 13.12 -9.16 24.27
C MET A 160 13.55 -8.13 23.21
N ILE A 161 14.12 -7.00 23.62
CA ILE A 161 14.69 -6.00 22.69
C ILE A 161 15.82 -6.63 21.86
N GLY A 162 16.76 -7.34 22.52
CA GLY A 162 17.84 -8.06 21.83
C GLY A 162 17.32 -9.07 20.79
N PHE A 163 16.34 -9.88 21.18
CA PHE A 163 15.68 -10.82 20.27
C PHE A 163 15.07 -10.11 19.04
N PHE A 164 14.38 -8.97 19.26
CA PHE A 164 13.82 -8.22 18.13
C PHE A 164 14.90 -7.61 17.23
N ASP A 165 16.03 -7.18 17.78
CA ASP A 165 17.14 -6.65 16.99
C ASP A 165 17.74 -7.75 16.12
N GLU A 166 18.01 -8.94 16.66
CA GLU A 166 18.50 -10.11 15.90
C GLU A 166 17.52 -10.52 14.78
N GLU A 167 16.23 -10.59 15.08
CA GLU A 167 15.22 -10.95 14.07
C GLU A 167 15.07 -9.88 12.99
N LEU A 168 15.26 -8.61 13.31
CA LEU A 168 15.27 -7.53 12.32
C LEU A 168 16.49 -7.66 11.39
N GLU A 169 17.68 -7.97 11.91
CA GLU A 169 18.86 -8.20 11.10
C GLU A 169 18.67 -9.39 10.15
N ARG A 170 18.12 -10.51 10.65
CA ARG A 170 17.79 -11.69 9.80
C ARG A 170 16.82 -11.35 8.68
N ILE A 171 15.74 -10.62 8.98
CA ILE A 171 14.77 -10.22 7.96
C ILE A 171 15.40 -9.26 6.96
N ASP A 172 16.23 -8.34 7.41
CA ASP A 172 16.92 -7.40 6.56
C ASP A 172 17.88 -8.11 5.60
N ALA A 173 18.64 -9.10 6.08
CA ALA A 173 19.48 -9.95 5.25
C ALA A 173 18.68 -10.78 4.23
N LEU A 174 17.53 -11.36 4.64
CA LEU A 174 16.66 -12.09 3.73
C LEU A 174 16.05 -11.20 2.64
N MET A 175 15.68 -9.97 2.98
CA MET A 175 15.17 -9.02 2.00
C MET A 175 16.24 -8.60 1.01
N ASP A 176 17.48 -8.41 1.48
CA ASP A 176 18.61 -8.06 0.62
C ASP A 176 18.97 -9.21 -0.32
N ALA A 177 19.08 -10.44 0.19
CA ALA A 177 19.33 -11.63 -0.64
C ALA A 177 18.23 -11.83 -1.70
N LEU A 178 16.97 -11.55 -1.35
CA LEU A 178 15.85 -11.62 -2.28
C LEU A 178 15.96 -10.56 -3.39
N ILE A 179 16.35 -9.34 -3.05
CA ILE A 179 16.57 -8.25 -4.01
C ILE A 179 17.75 -8.60 -4.94
N GLU A 180 18.88 -9.06 -4.39
CA GLU A 180 20.08 -9.43 -5.14
C GLU A 180 19.86 -10.62 -6.08
N SER A 181 18.99 -11.56 -5.70
CA SER A 181 18.65 -12.73 -6.52
C SER A 181 17.68 -12.43 -7.68
N ASP A 182 17.11 -11.23 -7.75
CA ASP A 182 16.16 -10.83 -8.80
C ASP A 182 16.72 -9.61 -9.55
N ARG A 183 17.10 -9.82 -10.82
CA ARG A 183 17.74 -8.78 -11.64
C ARG A 183 16.91 -7.49 -11.75
N GLU A 184 15.56 -7.59 -11.84
CA GLU A 184 14.70 -6.41 -11.88
C GLU A 184 14.69 -5.67 -10.54
N LEU A 185 14.60 -6.40 -9.42
CA LEU A 185 14.59 -5.79 -8.09
C LEU A 185 15.94 -5.16 -7.75
N LEU A 186 17.05 -5.82 -8.10
CA LEU A 186 18.39 -5.29 -7.89
C LEU A 186 18.58 -3.98 -8.65
N HIS A 187 18.30 -3.97 -9.96
CA HIS A 187 18.41 -2.79 -10.77
C HIS A 187 17.56 -1.63 -10.25
N ARG A 188 16.32 -1.92 -9.82
CA ARG A 188 15.44 -0.90 -9.21
C ARG A 188 15.98 -0.38 -7.87
N SER A 189 16.67 -1.23 -7.08
CA SER A 189 17.35 -0.80 -5.85
C SER A 189 18.48 0.17 -6.16
N GLU A 190 19.34 -0.17 -7.13
CA GLU A 190 20.44 0.67 -7.60
C GLU A 190 19.96 2.04 -8.08
N LEU A 191 18.89 2.08 -8.87
CA LEU A 191 18.26 3.34 -9.30
C LEU A 191 17.79 4.17 -8.11
N LEU A 192 17.14 3.57 -7.11
CA LEU A 192 16.69 4.27 -5.91
C LEU A 192 17.87 4.79 -5.09
N GLU A 193 18.91 3.97 -4.92
CA GLU A 193 20.12 4.30 -4.15
C GLU A 193 20.99 5.38 -4.81
N SER A 194 20.85 5.59 -6.13
CA SER A 194 21.48 6.72 -6.82
C SER A 194 20.97 8.08 -6.32
N CYS A 195 19.76 8.12 -5.69
CA CYS A 195 19.22 9.35 -5.11
C CYS A 195 19.90 9.65 -3.75
N PRO A 196 20.59 10.80 -3.59
CA PRO A 196 21.16 11.20 -2.32
C PRO A 196 20.10 11.15 -1.21
N SER A 197 20.43 10.60 -0.05
CA SER A 197 19.57 10.34 1.11
C SER A 197 18.74 9.04 1.06
N ILE A 198 18.84 8.26 -0.02
CA ILE A 198 18.25 6.93 -0.10
C ILE A 198 19.37 5.90 -0.02
N GLY A 199 19.57 5.31 1.14
CA GLY A 199 20.46 4.16 1.29
C GLY A 199 19.69 2.85 1.13
N ARG A 200 20.42 1.73 1.08
CA ARG A 200 19.92 0.36 0.89
C ARG A 200 18.70 0.02 1.74
N GLY A 201 18.72 0.35 3.04
CA GLY A 201 17.58 0.09 3.95
C GLY A 201 16.30 0.82 3.54
N THR A 202 16.41 2.05 3.01
CA THR A 202 15.26 2.82 2.53
C THR A 202 14.78 2.31 1.17
N ALA A 203 15.68 2.00 0.24
CA ALA A 203 15.36 1.40 -1.06
C ALA A 203 14.57 0.10 -0.87
N ARG A 204 15.04 -0.78 0.01
CA ARG A 204 14.37 -2.02 0.43
C ARG A 204 12.93 -1.80 0.91
N VAL A 205 12.72 -0.80 1.78
CA VAL A 205 11.38 -0.45 2.27
C VAL A 205 10.50 0.08 1.12
N ILE A 206 11.03 0.95 0.26
CA ILE A 206 10.27 1.50 -0.88
C ILE A 206 9.87 0.37 -1.83
N LEU A 207 10.76 -0.54 -2.19
CA LEU A 207 10.47 -1.68 -3.06
C LEU A 207 9.39 -2.61 -2.47
N ALA A 208 9.44 -2.86 -1.16
CA ALA A 208 8.45 -3.69 -0.46
C ALA A 208 7.08 -3.01 -0.36
N GLU A 209 7.05 -1.69 -0.12
CA GLU A 209 5.82 -0.93 0.13
C GLU A 209 5.18 -0.37 -1.15
N CYS A 210 5.95 -0.21 -2.23
CA CYS A 210 5.49 0.42 -3.46
C CYS A 210 5.95 -0.35 -4.71
N PRO A 211 5.51 -1.61 -4.90
CA PRO A 211 5.85 -2.39 -6.08
C PRO A 211 5.33 -1.75 -7.39
N GLU A 212 4.35 -0.85 -7.31
CA GLU A 212 3.79 -0.10 -8.44
C GLU A 212 4.64 1.11 -8.86
N LEU A 213 5.72 1.40 -8.15
CA LEU A 213 6.63 2.50 -8.49
C LEU A 213 7.11 2.35 -9.95
N GLY A 214 7.06 3.43 -10.71
CA GLY A 214 7.37 3.44 -12.15
C GLY A 214 6.17 3.17 -13.07
N SER A 215 5.06 2.58 -12.57
CA SER A 215 3.89 2.24 -13.40
C SER A 215 2.72 3.22 -13.28
N MET A 216 2.82 4.21 -12.41
CA MET A 216 1.76 5.16 -12.10
C MET A 216 2.08 6.59 -12.57
N ASN A 217 1.05 7.39 -12.83
CA ASN A 217 1.24 8.81 -13.05
C ASN A 217 1.45 9.57 -11.73
N ARG A 218 1.86 10.86 -11.82
CA ARG A 218 2.18 11.72 -10.66
C ARG A 218 1.04 11.84 -9.64
N LYS A 219 -0.21 11.90 -10.09
CA LYS A 219 -1.39 12.02 -9.20
C LYS A 219 -1.68 10.69 -8.50
N GLN A 220 -1.60 9.58 -9.23
CA GLN A 220 -1.87 8.24 -8.72
C GLN A 220 -0.86 7.83 -7.64
N ILE A 221 0.45 8.02 -7.90
CA ILE A 221 1.49 7.62 -6.93
C ILE A 221 1.42 8.48 -5.65
N ALA A 222 1.15 9.79 -5.78
CA ALA A 222 0.95 10.66 -4.63
C ALA A 222 -0.29 10.27 -3.80
N SER A 223 -1.38 9.90 -4.46
CA SER A 223 -2.60 9.41 -3.82
C SER A 223 -2.36 8.07 -3.11
N LEU A 224 -1.65 7.13 -3.76
CA LEU A 224 -1.29 5.83 -3.19
C LEU A 224 -0.51 5.97 -1.87
N ALA A 225 0.44 6.90 -1.83
CA ALA A 225 1.20 7.21 -0.63
C ALA A 225 0.40 8.04 0.40
N GLY A 226 -0.76 8.57 0.02
CA GLY A 226 -1.54 9.51 0.85
C GLY A 226 -0.84 10.86 1.01
N LEU A 227 -0.13 11.32 -0.03
CA LEU A 227 0.57 12.62 -0.09
C LEU A 227 -0.17 13.62 -0.98
N ALA A 228 -1.30 13.25 -1.56
CA ALA A 228 -2.17 14.17 -2.28
C ALA A 228 -3.00 14.97 -1.27
N PRO A 229 -2.91 16.32 -1.27
CA PRO A 229 -3.77 17.14 -0.43
C PRO A 229 -5.23 16.98 -0.82
N MET A 230 -6.10 16.86 0.18
CA MET A 230 -7.55 16.82 -0.01
C MET A 230 -8.14 18.18 0.34
N ASN A 231 -8.97 18.70 -0.55
CA ASN A 231 -9.72 19.92 -0.34
C ASN A 231 -10.97 19.63 0.51
N ARG A 232 -11.35 20.60 1.31
CA ARG A 232 -12.61 20.64 2.05
C ARG A 232 -13.26 22.01 1.82
N ASP A 233 -13.50 22.31 0.56
CA ASP A 233 -14.12 23.58 0.18
C ASP A 233 -15.63 23.34 0.02
N SER A 234 -16.47 24.25 0.53
CA SER A 234 -17.92 24.23 0.36
C SER A 234 -18.46 25.65 0.29
N GLY A 235 -19.08 26.01 -0.83
CA GLY A 235 -19.51 27.40 -1.05
C GLY A 235 -18.35 28.36 -0.90
N ASP A 236 -18.53 29.42 -0.09
CA ASP A 236 -17.51 30.42 0.18
C ASP A 236 -16.45 29.95 1.22
N TYR A 237 -16.66 28.80 1.84
CA TYR A 237 -15.71 28.25 2.84
C TYR A 237 -14.57 27.52 2.18
N GLN A 238 -13.35 28.07 2.32
CA GLN A 238 -12.10 27.39 1.95
C GLN A 238 -11.49 26.73 3.17
N GLY A 239 -11.64 25.40 3.26
CA GLY A 239 -11.10 24.60 4.34
C GLY A 239 -9.59 24.37 4.25
N SER A 240 -8.97 24.08 5.39
CA SER A 240 -7.54 23.70 5.43
C SER A 240 -7.32 22.40 4.64
N ARG A 241 -6.28 22.38 3.80
CA ARG A 241 -5.87 21.20 3.05
C ARG A 241 -5.05 20.27 3.92
N TYR A 242 -5.37 18.99 3.93
CA TYR A 242 -4.66 17.98 4.72
C TYR A 242 -4.47 16.68 3.93
N ILE A 243 -3.45 15.92 4.33
CA ILE A 243 -3.19 14.59 3.77
C ILE A 243 -3.85 13.52 4.64
N GLN A 244 -4.44 12.50 4.00
CA GLN A 244 -5.01 11.35 4.70
C GLN A 244 -4.96 10.07 3.86
N ARG A 245 -5.26 8.93 4.51
CA ARG A 245 -5.29 7.61 3.86
C ARG A 245 -3.93 7.22 3.25
N GLY A 246 -3.93 6.36 2.25
CA GLY A 246 -2.74 5.88 1.58
C GLY A 246 -1.82 5.01 2.46
N ARG A 247 -0.67 4.64 1.92
CA ARG A 247 0.29 3.72 2.56
C ARG A 247 1.12 4.45 3.62
N LYS A 248 0.72 4.36 4.89
CA LYS A 248 1.38 5.02 6.03
C LYS A 248 2.88 4.69 6.11
N HIS A 249 3.26 3.44 5.85
CA HIS A 249 4.65 3.01 5.99
C HIS A 249 5.56 3.59 4.90
N LEU A 250 5.06 3.70 3.66
CA LEU A 250 5.75 4.42 2.60
C LEU A 250 5.92 5.90 2.96
N ARG A 251 4.89 6.55 3.50
CA ARG A 251 5.00 7.94 3.98
C ARG A 251 6.05 8.11 5.07
N ASN A 252 6.10 7.19 6.03
CA ASN A 252 7.07 7.25 7.12
C ASN A 252 8.52 7.11 6.59
N ALA A 253 8.75 6.20 5.65
CA ALA A 253 10.06 6.08 4.99
C ALA A 253 10.44 7.37 4.27
N LEU A 254 9.54 7.92 3.45
CA LEU A 254 9.76 9.18 2.74
C LEU A 254 9.96 10.38 3.69
N TYR A 255 9.27 10.39 4.83
CA TYR A 255 9.47 11.42 5.84
C TYR A 255 10.91 11.41 6.37
N MET A 256 11.42 10.24 6.71
CA MET A 256 12.80 10.10 7.19
C MET A 256 13.82 10.49 6.11
N VAL A 257 13.57 10.10 4.85
CA VAL A 257 14.41 10.51 3.72
C VAL A 257 14.47 12.03 3.57
N VAL A 258 13.33 12.70 3.68
CA VAL A 258 13.29 14.18 3.55
C VAL A 258 13.95 14.86 4.74
N VAL A 259 13.73 14.38 5.97
CA VAL A 259 14.35 14.96 7.18
C VAL A 259 15.86 14.79 7.18
N SER A 260 16.37 13.57 6.89
CA SER A 260 17.82 13.34 6.77
C SER A 260 18.41 14.01 5.53
N GLY A 261 17.65 14.06 4.45
CA GLY A 261 18.05 14.61 3.17
C GLY A 261 18.32 16.12 3.19
N GLN A 262 17.77 16.86 4.14
CA GLN A 262 18.13 18.28 4.33
C GLN A 262 19.62 18.48 4.62
N ARG A 263 20.34 17.44 5.08
CA ARG A 263 21.78 17.45 5.35
C ARG A 263 22.63 16.96 4.19
N HIS A 264 22.08 16.07 3.35
CA HIS A 264 22.85 15.28 2.39
C HIS A 264 22.39 15.43 0.94
N ASN A 265 21.24 16.06 0.70
CA ASN A 265 20.67 16.24 -0.63
C ASN A 265 20.39 17.73 -0.86
N VAL A 266 21.22 18.39 -1.65
CA VAL A 266 21.15 19.82 -1.96
C VAL A 266 19.76 20.21 -2.49
N TYR A 267 19.21 19.40 -3.40
CA TYR A 267 17.87 19.64 -3.96
C TYR A 267 16.75 19.64 -2.90
N LEU A 268 16.78 18.68 -1.97
CA LEU A 268 15.77 18.61 -0.90
C LEU A 268 15.92 19.77 0.09
N LYS A 269 17.18 20.18 0.38
CA LYS A 269 17.48 21.31 1.24
C LYS A 269 16.93 22.60 0.64
N GLU A 270 17.35 22.99 -0.56
CA GLU A 270 16.90 24.20 -1.24
C GLU A 270 15.38 24.26 -1.39
N ARG A 271 14.76 23.13 -1.76
CA ARG A 271 13.30 23.05 -1.90
C ARG A 271 12.60 23.23 -0.56
N TYR A 272 13.11 22.64 0.51
CA TYR A 272 12.54 22.78 1.84
C TYR A 272 12.65 24.22 2.33
N GLU A 273 13.83 24.85 2.24
CA GLU A 273 14.09 26.23 2.65
C GLU A 273 13.14 27.20 1.93
N ARG A 274 13.03 27.12 0.61
CA ARG A 274 12.11 27.94 -0.17
C ARG A 274 10.63 27.76 0.26
N LEU A 275 10.21 26.53 0.55
CA LEU A 275 8.84 26.30 1.00
C LEU A 275 8.59 26.80 2.41
N ARG A 276 9.63 26.85 3.27
CA ARG A 276 9.55 27.36 4.63
C ARG A 276 9.32 28.86 4.72
N GLU A 277 9.65 29.61 3.71
CA GLU A 277 9.38 31.05 3.63
C GLU A 277 7.87 31.36 3.72
N THR A 278 7.04 30.49 3.16
CA THR A 278 5.59 30.72 3.05
C THR A 278 4.72 29.65 3.72
N LYS A 279 5.30 28.54 4.22
CA LYS A 279 4.54 27.38 4.71
C LYS A 279 5.07 26.87 6.06
N PRO A 280 4.18 26.34 6.92
CA PRO A 280 4.60 25.64 8.14
C PRO A 280 5.53 24.46 7.82
N GLY A 281 6.48 24.13 8.70
CA GLY A 281 7.51 23.10 8.49
C GLY A 281 6.98 21.73 8.09
N LYS A 282 5.93 21.27 8.76
CA LYS A 282 5.28 19.98 8.42
C LYS A 282 4.69 19.96 7.00
N VAL A 283 4.13 21.09 6.56
CA VAL A 283 3.56 21.22 5.21
C VAL A 283 4.68 21.22 4.17
N ALA A 284 5.78 21.93 4.44
CA ALA A 284 6.97 21.95 3.59
C ALA A 284 7.58 20.54 3.44
N ILE A 285 7.73 19.79 4.54
CA ILE A 285 8.21 18.40 4.51
C ILE A 285 7.29 17.53 3.62
N VAL A 286 5.97 17.58 3.81
CA VAL A 286 5.01 16.79 3.02
C VAL A 286 5.08 17.14 1.53
N ALA A 287 5.26 18.41 1.18
CA ALA A 287 5.44 18.85 -0.20
C ALA A 287 6.76 18.31 -0.80
N CYS A 288 7.85 18.29 -0.02
CA CYS A 288 9.11 17.64 -0.42
C CYS A 288 8.94 16.13 -0.61
N MET A 289 8.28 15.43 0.33
CA MET A 289 7.98 14.00 0.20
C MET A 289 7.21 13.67 -1.08
N ARG A 290 6.17 14.45 -1.39
CA ARG A 290 5.38 14.27 -2.60
C ARG A 290 6.23 14.45 -3.86
N LYS A 291 7.06 15.48 -3.89
CA LYS A 291 7.93 15.74 -5.04
C LYS A 291 8.98 14.65 -5.19
N LEU A 292 9.66 14.27 -4.11
CA LEU A 292 10.63 13.16 -4.12
C LEU A 292 9.97 11.88 -4.65
N LEU A 293 8.82 11.47 -4.13
CA LEU A 293 8.14 10.26 -4.59
C LEU A 293 7.80 10.32 -6.09
N THR A 294 7.38 11.47 -6.60
CA THR A 294 7.10 11.62 -8.05
C THR A 294 8.37 11.56 -8.90
N GLN A 295 9.49 12.01 -8.39
CA GLN A 295 10.80 11.89 -9.05
C GLN A 295 11.30 10.44 -9.04
N LEU A 296 11.25 9.75 -7.91
CA LEU A 296 11.59 8.33 -7.82
C LEU A 296 10.71 7.49 -8.75
N ASN A 297 9.42 7.82 -8.86
CA ASN A 297 8.53 7.16 -9.80
C ASN A 297 8.92 7.42 -11.27
N ALA A 298 9.38 8.60 -11.60
CA ALA A 298 9.89 8.91 -12.93
C ALA A 298 11.21 8.19 -13.23
N MET A 299 12.15 8.17 -12.28
CA MET A 299 13.43 7.45 -12.41
C MET A 299 13.22 5.97 -12.74
N ILE A 300 12.35 5.30 -12.00
CA ILE A 300 12.05 3.87 -12.23
C ILE A 300 11.29 3.66 -13.56
N ARG A 301 10.41 4.58 -13.96
CA ARG A 301 9.68 4.50 -15.24
C ARG A 301 10.59 4.70 -16.43
N ASP A 302 11.48 5.68 -16.34
CA ASP A 302 12.34 6.13 -17.44
C ASP A 302 13.71 5.43 -17.44
N ASP A 303 13.91 4.50 -16.49
CA ASP A 303 15.14 3.72 -16.28
C ASP A 303 16.38 4.63 -16.20
N THR A 304 16.32 5.66 -15.34
CA THR A 304 17.40 6.65 -15.22
C THR A 304 17.80 6.87 -13.78
N CYS A 305 19.12 6.99 -13.53
CA CYS A 305 19.67 7.39 -12.23
C CYS A 305 19.23 8.82 -11.84
N TRP A 306 19.37 9.14 -10.58
CA TRP A 306 19.17 10.49 -10.08
C TRP A 306 20.08 11.49 -10.79
N SER A 307 19.52 12.62 -11.19
CA SER A 307 20.25 13.76 -11.75
C SER A 307 19.72 15.05 -11.13
N LEU A 308 20.65 15.89 -10.67
CA LEU A 308 20.32 17.18 -10.07
C LEU A 308 19.65 18.10 -11.10
N ASP A 309 20.14 18.13 -12.33
CA ASP A 309 19.60 18.96 -13.41
C ASP A 309 18.17 18.61 -13.75
N LYS A 310 17.85 17.30 -13.87
CA LYS A 310 16.49 16.83 -14.07
C LYS A 310 15.58 17.17 -12.87
N ALA A 311 16.10 17.09 -11.66
CA ALA A 311 15.39 17.43 -10.45
C ALA A 311 15.08 18.93 -10.38
N GLN A 312 16.00 19.80 -10.78
CA GLN A 312 15.85 21.26 -10.81
C GLN A 312 15.03 21.74 -12.02
N GLY A 313 15.18 21.17 -13.20
CA GLY A 313 14.38 21.50 -14.38
C GLY A 313 12.87 21.35 -14.15
N ASP A 314 12.48 20.36 -13.35
CA ASP A 314 11.12 20.18 -12.85
C ASP A 314 10.69 21.28 -11.83
N MET A 315 11.62 22.07 -11.28
CA MET A 315 11.31 23.22 -10.43
C MET A 315 10.87 24.43 -11.23
N ALA A 316 11.51 24.70 -12.35
CA ALA A 316 11.17 25.82 -13.24
C ALA A 316 9.79 25.61 -13.90
N ALA A 317 9.48 24.40 -14.34
CA ALA A 317 8.20 24.07 -14.97
C ALA A 317 6.98 24.13 -14.00
N ASN A 318 7.18 24.03 -12.68
CA ASN A 318 6.09 24.09 -11.68
C ASN A 318 5.99 25.44 -10.95
N ALA A 319 6.81 26.44 -11.29
CA ALA A 319 6.71 27.79 -10.77
C ALA A 319 5.65 28.64 -11.52
N VAL A 320 5.06 28.08 -12.58
CA VAL A 320 4.12 28.77 -13.49
C VAL A 320 2.66 28.29 -13.32
N ILE A 321 2.35 27.52 -12.24
CA ILE A 321 0.96 27.14 -11.94
C ILE A 321 0.60 27.51 -10.50
#